data_2b4e337f6d877a05f5baa84d06f23e7c
#
_entry.id   2b4e337f6d877a05f5baa84d06f23e7c
#
_cell.length_a   1.000
_cell.length_b   1.000
_cell.length_c   1.000
_cell.angle_alpha   90.00
_cell.angle_beta   90.00
_cell.angle_gamma   90.00
#
_symmetry.space_group_name_H-M   'P 1'
#
loop_
_entity.id
_entity.type
_entity.pdbx_description
1 polymer ?
#
loop_
_entity_poly.entity_id
_entity_poly.type
_entity_poly.pdbx_seq_one_letter_code
_entity_poly.pdbx_strand_id
1 'polypeptide(L)'
;MSSNEIEKKNKTKKIVILFTLIFLALLILMFSIFRTMNEKRHLPSLKGEKNELAVRGDIISEDNFKIASSKKLYRASIDTRHLDPDKKELFLTLFSIYSGIDYKTLKTKLEEGEKTPGNLVLSYSIDSRSAKNLKELDFKLRQLDVFTARQVNGSRIVRSLTISESGEKRTFSYNDTLTPVVGYISKFESDAGKTKVNGIKGLENSYNKYLNDGKDGILQGYRDVLSYISFNRTSVMTKREDGYALKLNIPLKLQKNNETTLDNHKKRLSADEIMVTIMESRTGKILSLASSNRFNPEKIKQEDIGSLNVNAVEYQFEPGSIVKPLSISLVMDKGLVKSNETFSAYNFNSAKGAYPIGKFFIKDDHKFSKHTLSLDDIVIFSSNIGTLQIAQRLTGPEFFEGMKKFGFTRKTGIDLPYEKKVLCQNFGNFL
;
A
#
# COMPACT_ATOMS: atom_id res chain seq x y z
N MET A 1 22.66 -104.41 3.78
CA MET A 1 22.60 -103.14 3.06
C MET A 1 24.02 -102.70 2.87
N SER A 2 24.48 -102.52 1.61
CA SER A 2 25.86 -102.16 1.32
C SER A 2 26.12 -100.72 1.69
N SER A 3 27.40 -100.36 2.10
CA SER A 3 27.84 -99.01 2.43
C SER A 3 27.49 -97.98 1.33
N ASN A 4 27.45 -98.40 0.05
CA ASN A 4 27.12 -97.56 -1.13
C ASN A 4 25.61 -97.16 -1.14
N GLU A 5 24.72 -97.99 -0.65
CA GLU A 5 23.26 -97.70 -0.62
C GLU A 5 22.95 -96.66 0.46
N ILE A 6 23.67 -96.65 1.60
CA ILE A 6 23.52 -95.71 2.71
C ILE A 6 24.05 -94.33 2.30
N GLU A 7 25.17 -94.30 1.57
CA GLU A 7 25.77 -93.02 1.06
C GLU A 7 24.86 -92.40 -0.04
N LYS A 8 24.31 -93.17 -0.94
CA LYS A 8 23.39 -92.72 -1.96
C LYS A 8 22.06 -92.15 -1.34
N LYS A 9 21.54 -92.83 -0.29
CA LYS A 9 20.36 -92.38 0.44
C LYS A 9 20.59 -91.11 1.19
N ASN A 10 21.80 -90.91 1.76
CA ASN A 10 22.22 -89.65 2.42
C ASN A 10 22.43 -88.51 1.43
N LYS A 11 22.97 -88.72 0.23
CA LYS A 11 23.08 -87.75 -0.82
C LYS A 11 21.71 -87.27 -1.32
N THR A 12 20.79 -88.23 -1.56
CA THR A 12 19.41 -87.90 -1.95
C THR A 12 18.69 -87.10 -0.89
N LYS A 13 18.83 -87.44 0.40
CA LYS A 13 18.25 -86.63 1.52
C LYS A 13 18.82 -85.22 1.53
N LYS A 14 20.12 -85.02 1.37
CA LYS A 14 20.73 -83.67 1.31
C LYS A 14 20.20 -82.85 0.13
N ILE A 15 20.02 -83.48 -1.02
CA ILE A 15 19.48 -82.83 -2.21
C ILE A 15 18.03 -82.41 -2.00
N VAL A 16 17.21 -83.30 -1.43
CA VAL A 16 15.80 -82.99 -1.08
C VAL A 16 15.69 -81.84 -0.08
N ILE A 17 16.54 -81.85 0.96
CA ILE A 17 16.61 -80.78 1.95
C ILE A 17 16.97 -79.45 1.27
N LEU A 18 17.99 -79.46 0.38
CA LEU A 18 18.41 -78.26 -0.36
C LEU A 18 17.28 -77.71 -1.22
N PHE A 19 16.59 -78.58 -1.98
CA PHE A 19 15.45 -78.17 -2.82
C PHE A 19 14.30 -77.62 -1.98
N THR A 20 14.01 -78.21 -0.81
CA THR A 20 12.99 -77.72 0.12
C THR A 20 13.35 -76.35 0.67
N LEU A 21 14.62 -76.10 1.03
CA LEU A 21 15.09 -74.79 1.48
C LEU A 21 14.95 -73.73 0.37
N ILE A 22 15.37 -74.07 -0.89
CA ILE A 22 15.23 -73.14 -2.02
C ILE A 22 13.74 -72.86 -2.30
N PHE A 23 12.86 -73.85 -2.25
CA PHE A 23 11.41 -73.66 -2.43
C PHE A 23 10.82 -72.79 -1.33
N LEU A 24 11.22 -72.97 -0.08
CA LEU A 24 10.77 -72.13 1.05
C LEU A 24 11.24 -70.68 0.88
N ALA A 25 12.49 -70.47 0.44
CA ALA A 25 13.03 -69.14 0.16
C ALA A 25 12.24 -68.44 -0.97
N LEU A 26 11.89 -69.15 -2.04
CA LEU A 26 11.04 -68.66 -3.12
C LEU A 26 9.61 -68.29 -2.63
N LEU A 27 9.02 -69.10 -1.75
CA LEU A 27 7.71 -68.77 -1.15
C LEU A 27 7.79 -67.51 -0.29
N ILE A 28 8.82 -67.37 0.50
CA ILE A 28 9.06 -66.14 1.31
C ILE A 28 9.22 -64.93 0.40
N LEU A 29 9.98 -65.07 -0.70
CA LEU A 29 10.16 -64.03 -1.70
C LEU A 29 8.82 -63.64 -2.37
N MET A 30 8.05 -64.63 -2.83
CA MET A 30 6.72 -64.41 -3.41
C MET A 30 5.77 -63.72 -2.43
N PHE A 31 5.77 -64.13 -1.16
CA PHE A 31 4.97 -63.49 -0.13
C PHE A 31 5.41 -62.04 0.14
N SER A 32 6.70 -61.79 0.18
CA SER A 32 7.25 -60.43 0.32
C SER A 32 6.85 -59.53 -0.85
N ILE A 33 6.96 -60.05 -2.10
CA ILE A 33 6.51 -59.32 -3.31
C ILE A 33 5.00 -59.02 -3.24
N PHE A 34 4.18 -60.05 -2.93
CA PHE A 34 2.75 -59.92 -2.80
C PHE A 34 2.32 -58.92 -1.75
N ARG A 35 2.99 -58.93 -0.57
CA ARG A 35 2.79 -57.94 0.49
C ARG A 35 3.14 -56.52 0.00
N THR A 36 4.28 -56.37 -0.68
CA THR A 36 4.75 -55.06 -1.22
C THR A 36 3.84 -54.53 -2.32
N MET A 37 3.21 -55.42 -3.13
CA MET A 37 2.23 -55.02 -4.16
C MET A 37 0.90 -54.59 -3.56
N ASN A 38 0.48 -55.20 -2.44
CA ASN A 38 -0.79 -54.90 -1.79
C ASN A 38 -0.68 -53.74 -0.77
N GLU A 39 0.51 -53.34 -0.41
CA GLU A 39 0.69 -52.14 0.44
C GLU A 39 0.21 -50.89 -0.36
N LYS A 40 -0.82 -50.20 0.16
CA LYS A 40 -1.28 -48.93 -0.39
C LYS A 40 -0.17 -47.91 -0.22
N ARG A 41 0.70 -47.80 -1.19
CA ARG A 41 1.72 -46.75 -1.23
C ARG A 41 1.01 -45.43 -1.56
N HIS A 42 1.06 -44.47 -0.68
CA HIS A 42 0.78 -43.10 -1.02
C HIS A 42 1.90 -42.60 -1.96
N LEU A 43 1.67 -42.76 -3.26
CA LEU A 43 2.52 -42.10 -4.25
C LEU A 43 2.36 -40.59 -4.05
N PRO A 44 3.47 -39.86 -3.95
CA PRO A 44 3.39 -38.40 -3.89
C PRO A 44 2.64 -37.90 -5.13
N SER A 45 1.76 -36.92 -4.94
CA SER A 45 1.03 -36.33 -6.06
C SER A 45 2.04 -35.81 -7.10
N LEU A 46 2.03 -36.41 -8.27
CA LEU A 46 2.87 -36.01 -9.39
C LEU A 46 2.49 -34.62 -9.92
N LYS A 47 1.25 -34.19 -9.66
CA LYS A 47 0.78 -32.84 -10.04
C LYS A 47 1.03 -31.85 -8.92
N GLY A 48 1.58 -30.71 -9.26
CA GLY A 48 1.79 -29.58 -8.37
C GLY A 48 1.08 -28.34 -8.88
N GLU A 49 0.67 -27.50 -7.94
CA GLU A 49 0.16 -26.18 -8.21
C GLU A 49 1.03 -25.18 -7.44
N LYS A 50 1.39 -24.10 -8.10
CA LYS A 50 2.08 -22.96 -7.51
C LYS A 50 1.30 -21.70 -7.86
N ASN A 51 0.75 -21.08 -6.86
CA ASN A 51 0.08 -19.79 -6.98
C ASN A 51 1.08 -18.66 -6.82
N GLU A 52 1.04 -17.69 -7.71
CA GLU A 52 1.84 -16.48 -7.66
C GLU A 52 0.93 -15.28 -7.42
N LEU A 53 1.03 -14.66 -6.23
CA LEU A 53 0.15 -13.58 -5.82
C LEU A 53 0.34 -12.32 -6.67
N ALA A 54 -0.78 -11.75 -7.13
CA ALA A 54 -0.84 -10.40 -7.64
C ALA A 54 -0.63 -9.40 -6.49
N VAL A 55 0.07 -8.32 -6.78
CA VAL A 55 0.30 -7.22 -5.84
C VAL A 55 -0.41 -5.96 -6.30
N ARG A 56 -0.67 -5.06 -5.35
CA ARG A 56 -1.29 -3.77 -5.60
C ARG A 56 -0.46 -2.94 -6.56
N GLY A 57 -1.12 -2.25 -7.50
CA GLY A 57 -0.50 -1.41 -8.52
C GLY A 57 0.30 -0.24 -7.95
N ASP A 58 1.29 0.23 -8.69
CA ASP A 58 2.17 1.32 -8.29
C ASP A 58 1.48 2.68 -8.46
N ILE A 59 1.84 3.68 -7.62
CA ILE A 59 1.55 5.09 -7.86
C ILE A 59 2.85 5.74 -8.32
N ILE A 60 2.82 6.36 -9.50
CA ILE A 60 4.01 6.83 -10.22
C ILE A 60 3.84 8.31 -10.55
N SER A 61 4.87 9.12 -10.32
CA SER A 61 4.89 10.54 -10.71
C SER A 61 4.91 10.72 -12.24
N GLU A 62 4.71 11.95 -12.70
CA GLU A 62 4.78 12.29 -14.12
C GLU A 62 6.16 11.93 -14.72
N ASP A 63 7.22 12.20 -13.98
CA ASP A 63 8.63 11.92 -14.31
C ASP A 63 9.07 10.47 -13.99
N ASN A 64 8.10 9.53 -13.87
CA ASN A 64 8.26 8.08 -13.73
C ASN A 64 8.94 7.58 -12.45
N PHE A 65 8.94 8.35 -11.38
CA PHE A 65 9.37 7.86 -10.06
C PHE A 65 8.24 7.13 -9.35
N LYS A 66 8.53 5.97 -8.79
CA LYS A 66 7.57 5.19 -7.99
C LYS A 66 7.42 5.82 -6.60
N ILE A 67 6.29 6.48 -6.37
CA ILE A 67 5.97 7.13 -5.09
C ILE A 67 5.51 6.08 -4.08
N ALA A 68 4.57 5.23 -4.48
CA ALA A 68 4.13 4.10 -3.69
C ALA A 68 4.16 2.82 -4.52
N SER A 69 4.70 1.73 -3.95
CA SER A 69 4.81 0.43 -4.62
C SER A 69 4.56 -0.71 -3.66
N SER A 70 4.10 -1.85 -4.18
CA SER A 70 3.89 -3.06 -3.38
C SER A 70 4.97 -4.09 -3.63
N LYS A 71 5.48 -4.71 -2.56
CA LYS A 71 6.46 -5.79 -2.60
C LYS A 71 5.85 -7.03 -2.00
N LYS A 72 6.15 -8.19 -2.57
CA LYS A 72 5.74 -9.48 -2.03
C LYS A 72 6.40 -9.75 -0.69
N LEU A 73 5.63 -10.33 0.22
CA LEU A 73 6.10 -10.89 1.46
C LEU A 73 6.06 -12.42 1.41
N TYR A 74 6.98 -13.04 2.14
CA TYR A 74 7.07 -14.48 2.26
C TYR A 74 7.01 -14.89 3.73
N ARG A 75 6.39 -16.05 3.96
CA ARG A 75 6.36 -16.75 5.22
C ARG A 75 7.43 -17.81 5.23
N ALA A 76 8.23 -17.85 6.29
CA ALA A 76 9.15 -18.93 6.58
C ALA A 76 8.61 -19.76 7.74
N SER A 77 8.47 -21.06 7.55
CA SER A 77 7.99 -22.00 8.58
C SER A 77 8.76 -23.31 8.57
N ILE A 78 8.81 -23.97 9.73
CA ILE A 78 9.40 -25.29 9.91
C ILE A 78 8.40 -26.18 10.67
N ASP A 79 8.54 -27.49 10.53
CA ASP A 79 7.89 -28.44 11.43
C ASP A 79 8.91 -28.82 12.53
N THR A 80 8.70 -28.33 13.76
CA THR A 80 9.62 -28.51 14.89
C THR A 80 9.88 -29.97 15.22
N ARG A 81 8.95 -30.87 14.86
CA ARG A 81 9.10 -32.33 15.05
C ARG A 81 10.19 -32.95 14.19
N HIS A 82 10.52 -32.30 13.07
CA HIS A 82 11.53 -32.78 12.13
C HIS A 82 12.91 -32.15 12.37
N LEU A 83 13.02 -31.09 13.19
CA LEU A 83 14.29 -30.45 13.51
C LEU A 83 15.12 -31.35 14.42
N ASP A 84 16.37 -31.60 14.04
CA ASP A 84 17.33 -32.35 14.87
C ASP A 84 17.70 -31.51 16.11
N PRO A 85 17.48 -32.04 17.34
CA PRO A 85 17.80 -31.31 18.56
C PRO A 85 19.27 -30.89 18.65
N ASP A 86 20.20 -31.71 18.18
CA ASP A 86 21.64 -31.44 18.25
C ASP A 86 22.08 -30.37 17.25
N LYS A 87 21.27 -30.10 16.21
CA LYS A 87 21.56 -29.14 15.13
C LYS A 87 20.74 -27.86 15.19
N LYS A 88 19.99 -27.64 16.27
CA LYS A 88 19.15 -26.43 16.48
C LYS A 88 19.95 -25.14 16.39
N GLU A 89 21.08 -25.07 17.08
CA GLU A 89 21.92 -23.87 17.12
C GLU A 89 22.50 -23.57 15.75
N LEU A 90 22.88 -24.59 14.98
CA LEU A 90 23.32 -24.45 13.60
C LEU A 90 22.20 -23.89 12.73
N PHE A 91 20.98 -24.44 12.86
CA PHE A 91 19.79 -23.95 12.13
C PHE A 91 19.51 -22.47 12.43
N LEU A 92 19.42 -22.10 13.72
CA LEU A 92 19.14 -20.74 14.16
C LEU A 92 20.18 -19.74 13.65
N THR A 93 21.45 -20.09 13.74
CA THR A 93 22.54 -19.23 13.29
C THR A 93 22.48 -19.00 11.78
N LEU A 94 22.34 -20.07 10.99
CA LEU A 94 22.24 -19.95 9.53
C LEU A 94 20.98 -19.22 9.12
N PHE A 95 19.82 -19.52 9.73
CA PHE A 95 18.58 -18.85 9.42
C PHE A 95 18.65 -17.34 9.75
N SER A 96 19.25 -16.95 10.88
CA SER A 96 19.46 -15.55 11.25
C SER A 96 20.31 -14.82 10.20
N ILE A 97 21.43 -15.40 9.79
CA ILE A 97 22.31 -14.80 8.77
C ILE A 97 21.59 -14.62 7.43
N TYR A 98 20.83 -15.61 6.97
CA TYR A 98 20.17 -15.60 5.66
C TYR A 98 18.89 -14.77 5.63
N SER A 99 18.19 -14.66 6.77
CA SER A 99 16.94 -13.90 6.89
C SER A 99 17.13 -12.46 7.34
N GLY A 100 18.25 -12.16 8.02
CA GLY A 100 18.49 -10.89 8.70
C GLY A 100 17.69 -10.70 10.00
N ILE A 101 17.02 -11.75 10.48
CA ILE A 101 16.26 -11.72 11.75
C ILE A 101 17.21 -12.00 12.92
N ASP A 102 17.03 -11.22 13.98
CA ASP A 102 17.87 -11.36 15.18
C ASP A 102 17.79 -12.78 15.78
N TYR A 103 18.97 -13.33 16.09
CA TYR A 103 19.11 -14.69 16.64
C TYR A 103 18.31 -14.92 17.93
N LYS A 104 18.32 -13.95 18.87
CA LYS A 104 17.60 -14.08 20.14
C LYS A 104 16.10 -14.19 19.93
N THR A 105 15.57 -13.37 19.01
CA THR A 105 14.16 -13.42 18.62
C THR A 105 13.77 -14.78 18.03
N LEU A 106 14.61 -15.35 17.19
CA LEU A 106 14.39 -16.67 16.59
C LEU A 106 14.47 -17.78 17.65
N LYS A 107 15.43 -17.70 18.56
CA LYS A 107 15.60 -18.66 19.65
C LYS A 107 14.38 -18.71 20.55
N THR A 108 13.91 -17.55 21.02
CA THR A 108 12.67 -17.45 21.84
C THR A 108 11.45 -18.06 21.12
N LYS A 109 11.27 -17.75 19.84
CA LYS A 109 10.17 -18.32 19.05
C LYS A 109 10.27 -19.84 18.91
N LEU A 110 11.47 -20.37 18.73
CA LEU A 110 11.67 -21.81 18.60
C LEU A 110 11.37 -22.52 19.93
N GLU A 111 11.88 -21.99 21.05
CA GLU A 111 11.63 -22.52 22.40
C GLU A 111 10.12 -22.50 22.75
N GLU A 112 9.40 -21.45 22.37
CA GLU A 112 7.94 -21.39 22.52
C GLU A 112 7.24 -22.43 21.62
N GLY A 113 7.67 -22.56 20.35
CA GLY A 113 7.10 -23.52 19.42
C GLY A 113 7.37 -24.98 19.76
N GLU A 114 8.39 -25.27 20.54
CA GLU A 114 8.69 -26.62 21.03
C GLU A 114 7.75 -27.08 22.14
N LYS A 115 7.11 -26.16 22.85
CA LYS A 115 6.08 -26.50 23.85
C LYS A 115 4.86 -27.14 23.19
N THR A 116 4.58 -26.81 21.92
CA THR A 116 3.51 -27.40 21.12
C THR A 116 4.08 -27.87 19.78
N PRO A 117 4.69 -29.07 19.71
CA PRO A 117 5.41 -29.53 18.52
C PRO A 117 4.50 -29.60 17.27
N GLY A 118 4.94 -28.95 16.20
CA GLY A 118 4.19 -28.89 14.96
C GLY A 118 4.75 -27.85 13.98
N ASN A 119 3.86 -27.32 13.13
CA ASN A 119 4.25 -26.28 12.19
C ASN A 119 4.43 -24.93 12.90
N LEU A 120 5.66 -24.47 12.98
CA LEU A 120 6.04 -23.19 13.57
C LEU A 120 6.37 -22.16 12.48
N VAL A 121 5.73 -21.00 12.54
CA VAL A 121 6.03 -19.88 11.64
C VAL A 121 7.09 -18.98 12.28
N LEU A 122 8.27 -18.92 11.67
CA LEU A 122 9.39 -18.10 12.13
C LEU A 122 9.19 -16.63 11.78
N SER A 123 8.67 -16.34 10.57
CA SER A 123 8.36 -14.99 10.14
C SER A 123 7.31 -14.98 9.02
N TYR A 124 6.45 -13.95 9.00
CA TYR A 124 5.50 -13.66 7.91
C TYR A 124 5.99 -12.53 6.98
N SER A 125 7.11 -11.88 7.29
CA SER A 125 7.54 -10.64 6.63
C SER A 125 8.92 -10.74 5.97
N ILE A 126 9.26 -11.90 5.46
CA ILE A 126 10.49 -12.12 4.69
C ILE A 126 10.34 -11.43 3.32
N ASP A 127 11.32 -10.61 2.95
CA ASP A 127 11.35 -9.99 1.62
C ASP A 127 11.76 -10.99 0.52
N SER A 128 11.56 -10.62 -0.75
CA SER A 128 11.82 -11.50 -1.90
C SER A 128 13.27 -11.95 -2.03
N ARG A 129 14.24 -11.10 -1.64
CA ARG A 129 15.66 -11.42 -1.71
C ARG A 129 16.02 -12.44 -0.64
N SER A 130 15.65 -12.17 0.60
CA SER A 130 15.86 -13.10 1.72
C SER A 130 15.12 -14.41 1.50
N ALA A 131 13.91 -14.39 0.92
CA ALA A 131 13.16 -15.61 0.58
C ALA A 131 13.90 -16.49 -0.42
N LYS A 132 14.57 -15.90 -1.44
CA LYS A 132 15.42 -16.64 -2.38
C LYS A 132 16.59 -17.29 -1.66
N ASN A 133 17.31 -16.52 -0.83
CA ASN A 133 18.44 -17.02 -0.07
C ASN A 133 18.03 -18.15 0.91
N LEU A 134 16.87 -18.03 1.55
CA LEU A 134 16.34 -19.06 2.46
C LEU A 134 15.93 -20.35 1.73
N LYS A 135 15.50 -20.28 0.47
CA LYS A 135 15.25 -21.49 -0.36
C LYS A 135 16.56 -22.21 -0.69
N GLU A 136 17.62 -21.46 -0.95
CA GLU A 136 18.96 -22.05 -1.14
C GLU A 136 19.49 -22.64 0.17
N LEU A 137 19.23 -21.99 1.29
CA LEU A 137 19.55 -22.51 2.62
C LEU A 137 18.82 -23.83 2.92
N ASP A 138 17.52 -23.95 2.59
CA ASP A 138 16.74 -25.18 2.78
C ASP A 138 17.43 -26.38 2.13
N PHE A 139 17.94 -26.23 0.90
CA PHE A 139 18.68 -27.28 0.22
C PHE A 139 19.95 -27.69 0.99
N LYS A 140 20.73 -26.70 1.47
CA LYS A 140 21.95 -26.97 2.27
C LYS A 140 21.63 -27.64 3.62
N LEU A 141 20.56 -27.21 4.30
CA LEU A 141 20.12 -27.78 5.58
C LEU A 141 19.71 -29.27 5.43
N ARG A 142 19.11 -29.62 4.29
CA ARG A 142 18.79 -31.04 3.98
C ARG A 142 20.07 -31.87 3.77
N GLN A 143 21.06 -31.32 3.08
CA GLN A 143 22.35 -32.01 2.89
C GLN A 143 23.12 -32.21 4.19
N LEU A 144 22.92 -31.33 5.16
CA LEU A 144 23.55 -31.41 6.49
C LEU A 144 22.71 -32.24 7.49
N ASP A 145 21.63 -32.88 7.03
CA ASP A 145 20.69 -33.66 7.85
C ASP A 145 20.20 -32.88 9.10
N VAL A 146 19.95 -31.57 8.93
CA VAL A 146 19.40 -30.72 10.01
C VAL A 146 17.96 -31.08 10.29
N PHE A 147 17.25 -31.65 9.30
CA PHE A 147 15.89 -32.13 9.43
C PHE A 147 15.84 -33.66 9.33
N THR A 148 15.30 -34.31 10.34
CA THR A 148 15.17 -35.75 10.43
C THR A 148 13.91 -36.28 9.77
N ALA A 149 14.00 -37.46 9.16
CA ALA A 149 12.85 -38.13 8.58
C ALA A 149 11.99 -38.79 9.67
N ARG A 150 10.66 -38.59 9.58
CA ARG A 150 9.69 -39.30 10.44
C ARG A 150 8.79 -40.20 9.61
N GLN A 151 8.35 -41.31 10.21
CA GLN A 151 7.32 -42.15 9.62
C GLN A 151 5.94 -41.53 9.86
N VAL A 152 5.22 -41.24 8.77
CA VAL A 152 3.84 -40.77 8.80
C VAL A 152 3.04 -41.65 7.85
N ASN A 153 2.08 -42.39 8.37
CA ASN A 153 1.23 -43.36 7.61
C ASN A 153 2.06 -44.30 6.72
N GLY A 154 3.13 -44.88 7.28
CA GLY A 154 3.99 -45.85 6.56
C GLY A 154 4.99 -45.24 5.58
N SER A 155 4.96 -43.95 5.34
CA SER A 155 5.91 -43.23 4.47
C SER A 155 6.92 -42.45 5.29
N ARG A 156 8.20 -42.50 4.85
CA ARG A 156 9.29 -41.70 5.46
C ARG A 156 9.25 -40.29 4.86
N ILE A 157 8.84 -39.31 5.65
CA ILE A 157 8.69 -37.91 5.22
C ILE A 157 9.71 -37.03 5.97
N VAL A 158 10.39 -36.15 5.23
CA VAL A 158 11.21 -35.07 5.77
C VAL A 158 10.49 -33.74 5.48
N ARG A 159 10.15 -33.00 6.51
CA ARG A 159 9.64 -31.64 6.35
C ARG A 159 10.72 -30.68 6.82
N SER A 160 11.27 -29.93 5.89
CA SER A 160 12.32 -28.95 6.12
C SER A 160 11.76 -27.52 6.16
N LEU A 161 12.63 -26.54 5.99
CA LEU A 161 12.25 -25.12 5.91
C LEU A 161 11.34 -24.86 4.71
N THR A 162 10.16 -24.34 4.98
CA THR A 162 9.16 -24.03 3.96
C THR A 162 9.03 -22.54 3.77
N ILE A 163 9.24 -22.04 2.53
CA ILE A 163 9.10 -20.64 2.16
C ILE A 163 7.93 -20.50 1.18
N SER A 164 6.88 -19.80 1.58
CA SER A 164 5.68 -19.56 0.76
C SER A 164 5.29 -18.08 0.77
N GLU A 165 4.59 -17.63 -0.28
CA GLU A 165 4.08 -16.25 -0.34
C GLU A 165 3.04 -16.03 0.77
N SER A 166 3.23 -14.95 1.56
CA SER A 166 2.38 -14.59 2.69
C SER A 166 1.52 -13.35 2.45
N GLY A 167 1.75 -12.63 1.36
CA GLY A 167 1.02 -11.42 1.02
C GLY A 167 1.90 -10.33 0.43
N GLU A 168 1.54 -9.10 0.72
CA GLU A 168 2.23 -7.91 0.21
C GLU A 168 2.51 -6.87 1.30
N LYS A 169 3.52 -6.04 1.06
CA LYS A 169 3.84 -4.85 1.83
C LYS A 169 3.82 -3.63 0.93
N ARG A 170 2.99 -2.63 1.25
CA ARG A 170 3.04 -1.32 0.62
C ARG A 170 4.21 -0.52 1.16
N THR A 171 4.99 0.10 0.27
CA THR A 171 6.15 0.94 0.60
C THR A 171 6.02 2.30 -0.07
N PHE A 172 6.47 3.34 0.62
CA PHE A 172 6.46 4.72 0.15
C PHE A 172 7.91 5.20 0.03
N SER A 173 8.37 5.42 -1.22
CA SER A 173 9.81 5.58 -1.52
C SER A 173 10.40 6.91 -1.08
N TYR A 174 9.57 7.94 -0.85
CA TYR A 174 10.03 9.31 -0.60
C TYR A 174 9.54 9.87 0.74
N ASN A 175 9.49 9.02 1.76
CA ASN A 175 9.09 9.36 3.12
C ASN A 175 7.73 10.10 3.17
N ASP A 176 7.75 11.41 3.46
CA ASP A 176 6.58 12.27 3.62
C ASP A 176 6.19 13.05 2.35
N THR A 177 6.97 12.93 1.26
CA THR A 177 6.68 13.67 0.02
C THR A 177 5.35 13.23 -0.59
N LEU A 178 4.48 14.18 -0.88
CA LEU A 178 3.15 14.00 -1.48
C LEU A 178 2.18 13.17 -0.61
N THR A 179 2.46 12.99 0.68
CA THR A 179 1.75 12.03 1.52
C THR A 179 0.29 12.34 1.80
N PRO A 180 -0.16 13.59 2.02
CA PRO A 180 -1.59 13.87 2.13
C PRO A 180 -2.36 13.48 0.86
N VAL A 181 -1.76 13.70 -0.33
CA VAL A 181 -2.38 13.41 -1.62
C VAL A 181 -2.39 11.91 -1.90
N VAL A 182 -1.25 11.23 -1.75
CA VAL A 182 -1.16 9.77 -1.92
C VAL A 182 -2.00 9.06 -0.87
N GLY A 183 -1.96 9.53 0.37
CA GLY A 183 -2.69 8.95 1.48
C GLY A 183 -1.97 7.78 2.13
N TYR A 184 -2.74 6.92 2.79
CA TYR A 184 -2.23 5.76 3.52
C TYR A 184 -3.18 4.57 3.40
N ILE A 185 -2.68 3.41 3.83
CA ILE A 185 -3.35 2.12 3.72
C ILE A 185 -3.58 1.50 5.10
N SER A 186 -4.54 0.58 5.17
CA SER A 186 -4.64 -0.43 6.23
C SER A 186 -4.20 -1.79 5.70
N LYS A 187 -3.75 -2.65 6.61
CA LYS A 187 -3.45 -4.04 6.32
C LYS A 187 -4.58 -4.90 6.83
N PHE A 188 -4.94 -5.93 6.09
CA PHE A 188 -5.91 -6.93 6.52
C PHE A 188 -5.45 -8.32 6.06
N GLU A 189 -5.99 -9.34 6.71
CA GLU A 189 -5.76 -10.72 6.31
C GLU A 189 -6.92 -11.18 5.42
N SER A 190 -6.61 -11.68 4.23
CA SER A 190 -7.60 -12.25 3.31
C SER A 190 -8.07 -13.62 3.79
N ASP A 191 -9.18 -14.13 3.26
CA ASP A 191 -9.73 -15.46 3.56
C ASP A 191 -8.70 -16.59 3.33
N ALA A 192 -7.73 -16.37 2.45
CA ALA A 192 -6.62 -17.29 2.20
C ALA A 192 -5.45 -17.15 3.21
N GLY A 193 -5.60 -16.39 4.29
CA GLY A 193 -4.56 -16.15 5.30
C GLY A 193 -3.36 -15.36 4.76
N LYS A 194 -3.59 -14.44 3.81
CA LYS A 194 -2.55 -13.63 3.18
C LYS A 194 -2.74 -12.16 3.48
N THR A 195 -1.66 -11.47 3.81
CA THR A 195 -1.70 -10.02 4.05
C THR A 195 -1.98 -9.27 2.76
N LYS A 196 -3.06 -8.51 2.75
CA LYS A 196 -3.45 -7.57 1.69
C LYS A 196 -3.55 -6.15 2.25
N VAL A 197 -3.60 -5.18 1.35
CA VAL A 197 -3.68 -3.77 1.71
C VAL A 197 -4.91 -3.12 1.11
N ASN A 198 -5.47 -2.15 1.85
CA ASN A 198 -6.65 -1.38 1.44
C ASN A 198 -6.39 0.10 1.64
N GLY A 199 -6.72 0.93 0.66
CA GLY A 199 -6.55 2.38 0.72
C GLY A 199 -7.56 3.01 1.67
N ILE A 200 -7.11 3.89 2.57
CA ILE A 200 -7.95 4.57 3.57
C ILE A 200 -8.15 6.04 3.22
N LYS A 201 -7.11 6.72 2.77
CA LYS A 201 -7.13 8.16 2.43
C LYS A 201 -6.42 8.43 1.10
N GLY A 202 -6.63 9.62 0.55
CA GLY A 202 -5.97 10.12 -0.64
C GLY A 202 -6.23 9.27 -1.88
N LEU A 203 -5.27 9.24 -2.79
CA LEU A 203 -5.33 8.46 -4.03
C LEU A 203 -5.36 6.95 -3.76
N GLU A 204 -4.73 6.49 -2.70
CA GLU A 204 -4.82 5.10 -2.27
C GLU A 204 -6.28 4.67 -2.05
N ASN A 205 -7.13 5.56 -1.52
CA ASN A 205 -8.56 5.31 -1.35
C ASN A 205 -9.34 5.50 -2.65
N SER A 206 -9.20 6.65 -3.32
CA SER A 206 -9.96 6.95 -4.54
C SER A 206 -9.78 5.89 -5.63
N TYR A 207 -8.57 5.39 -5.80
CA TYR A 207 -8.22 4.40 -6.80
C TYR A 207 -8.08 2.98 -6.24
N ASN A 208 -8.58 2.73 -5.02
CA ASN A 208 -8.40 1.45 -4.34
C ASN A 208 -8.84 0.26 -5.19
N LYS A 209 -9.98 0.36 -5.88
CA LYS A 209 -10.50 -0.68 -6.76
C LYS A 209 -9.52 -1.02 -7.89
N TYR A 210 -9.00 -0.01 -8.59
CA TYR A 210 -8.09 -0.20 -9.72
C TYR A 210 -6.71 -0.67 -9.28
N LEU A 211 -6.19 -0.12 -8.20
CA LEU A 211 -4.91 -0.53 -7.64
C LEU A 211 -4.93 -1.99 -7.16
N ASN A 212 -6.08 -2.52 -6.73
CA ASN A 212 -6.25 -3.90 -6.28
C ASN A 212 -6.83 -4.83 -7.36
N ASP A 213 -7.05 -4.36 -8.59
CA ASP A 213 -7.62 -5.17 -9.69
C ASP A 213 -6.57 -6.06 -10.36
N GLY A 214 -5.84 -6.83 -9.55
CA GLY A 214 -4.85 -7.78 -9.99
C GLY A 214 -5.40 -9.20 -10.02
N LYS A 215 -4.80 -10.07 -10.87
CA LYS A 215 -5.12 -11.49 -10.97
C LYS A 215 -3.92 -12.34 -10.61
N ASP A 216 -4.12 -13.27 -9.69
CA ASP A 216 -3.07 -14.22 -9.29
C ASP A 216 -2.68 -15.11 -10.48
N GLY A 217 -1.38 -15.36 -10.60
CA GLY A 217 -0.84 -16.32 -11.55
C GLY A 217 -0.96 -17.75 -10.98
N ILE A 218 -1.22 -18.72 -11.84
CA ILE A 218 -1.30 -20.13 -11.49
C ILE A 218 -0.37 -20.91 -12.41
N LEU A 219 0.50 -21.70 -11.82
CA LEU A 219 1.33 -22.67 -12.52
C LEU A 219 0.96 -24.06 -12.05
N GLN A 220 0.36 -24.88 -12.92
CA GLN A 220 0.01 -26.28 -12.66
C GLN A 220 0.79 -27.17 -13.60
N GLY A 221 1.34 -28.25 -13.10
CA GLY A 221 2.08 -29.21 -13.92
C GLY A 221 2.63 -30.38 -13.11
N TYR A 222 3.37 -31.26 -13.76
CA TYR A 222 4.04 -32.36 -13.10
C TYR A 222 5.26 -31.87 -12.31
N ARG A 223 5.43 -32.41 -11.11
CA ARG A 223 6.61 -32.15 -10.28
C ARG A 223 7.75 -33.10 -10.66
N ASP A 224 8.95 -32.58 -10.71
CA ASP A 224 10.17 -33.38 -10.76
C ASP A 224 10.54 -33.96 -9.37
N VAL A 225 11.62 -34.70 -9.30
CA VAL A 225 12.15 -35.32 -8.06
C VAL A 225 12.49 -34.27 -6.97
N LEU A 226 12.77 -33.04 -7.37
CA LEU A 226 13.09 -31.91 -6.49
C LEU A 226 11.84 -31.07 -6.15
N SER A 227 10.65 -31.55 -6.54
CA SER A 227 9.36 -30.87 -6.35
C SER A 227 9.18 -29.57 -7.15
N TYR A 228 10.00 -29.31 -8.17
CA TYR A 228 9.79 -28.24 -9.13
C TYR A 228 8.75 -28.65 -10.17
N ILE A 229 7.89 -27.70 -10.56
CA ILE A 229 6.91 -27.93 -11.61
C ILE A 229 7.63 -27.90 -12.96
N SER A 230 7.61 -29.03 -13.67
CA SER A 230 8.21 -29.15 -15.00
C SER A 230 7.28 -28.54 -16.05
N PHE A 231 7.84 -27.69 -16.91
CA PHE A 231 7.11 -27.14 -18.05
C PHE A 231 7.04 -28.16 -19.18
N ASN A 232 5.85 -28.65 -19.46
CA ASN A 232 5.55 -29.53 -20.58
C ASN A 232 4.25 -29.11 -21.26
N ARG A 233 3.85 -29.82 -22.33
CA ARG A 233 2.61 -29.52 -23.09
C ARG A 233 1.33 -29.63 -22.27
N THR A 234 1.36 -30.26 -21.11
CA THR A 234 0.21 -30.43 -20.20
C THR A 234 0.23 -29.45 -19.02
N SER A 235 1.25 -28.59 -18.94
CA SER A 235 1.33 -27.57 -17.89
C SER A 235 0.41 -26.42 -18.24
N VAL A 236 -0.38 -25.98 -17.23
CA VAL A 236 -1.23 -24.79 -17.32
C VAL A 236 -0.47 -23.65 -16.66
N MET A 237 -0.31 -22.57 -17.41
CA MET A 237 0.30 -21.34 -16.88
C MET A 237 -0.63 -20.17 -17.14
N THR A 238 -1.18 -19.60 -16.07
CA THR A 238 -1.82 -18.29 -16.08
C THR A 238 -0.84 -17.27 -15.56
N LYS A 239 -0.50 -16.29 -16.38
CA LYS A 239 0.43 -15.22 -15.98
C LYS A 239 -0.20 -14.34 -14.91
N ARG A 240 0.58 -13.99 -13.89
CA ARG A 240 0.19 -12.98 -12.90
C ARG A 240 0.01 -11.62 -13.57
N GLU A 241 -1.07 -10.93 -13.24
CA GLU A 241 -1.33 -9.54 -13.59
C GLU A 241 -1.44 -8.74 -12.29
N ASP A 242 -0.56 -7.77 -12.09
CA ASP A 242 -0.63 -6.88 -10.93
C ASP A 242 -1.74 -5.84 -11.14
N GLY A 243 -2.18 -5.16 -10.06
CA GLY A 243 -3.15 -4.08 -10.16
C GLY A 243 -2.67 -2.94 -11.06
N TYR A 244 -3.61 -2.13 -11.54
CA TYR A 244 -3.29 -1.01 -12.46
C TYR A 244 -2.35 -0.02 -11.79
N ALA A 245 -1.34 0.44 -12.52
CA ALA A 245 -0.50 1.53 -12.09
C ALA A 245 -1.21 2.88 -12.31
N LEU A 246 -1.17 3.75 -11.29
CA LEU A 246 -1.68 5.11 -11.37
C LEU A 246 -0.53 6.08 -11.69
N LYS A 247 -0.57 6.70 -12.88
CA LYS A 247 0.38 7.75 -13.24
C LYS A 247 -0.22 9.12 -12.95
N LEU A 248 0.49 9.89 -12.12
CA LEU A 248 0.08 11.25 -11.74
C LEU A 248 0.53 12.28 -12.79
N ASN A 249 -0.13 13.43 -12.81
CA ASN A 249 0.32 14.61 -13.56
C ASN A 249 1.37 15.43 -12.80
N ILE A 250 1.75 15.02 -11.60
CA ILE A 250 2.65 15.73 -10.69
C ILE A 250 4.09 15.24 -10.89
N PRO A 251 5.02 16.09 -11.39
CA PRO A 251 6.45 15.79 -11.39
C PRO A 251 6.98 15.78 -9.95
N LEU A 252 7.67 14.71 -9.56
CA LEU A 252 8.19 14.54 -8.20
C LEU A 252 9.16 15.66 -7.81
N LYS A 253 10.02 16.08 -8.74
CA LYS A 253 11.00 17.14 -8.51
C LYS A 253 10.33 18.47 -8.18
N LEU A 254 9.30 18.87 -8.94
CA LEU A 254 8.54 20.08 -8.69
C LEU A 254 7.86 20.03 -7.32
N GLN A 255 7.18 18.93 -7.03
CA GLN A 255 6.50 18.71 -5.75
C GLN A 255 7.45 18.85 -4.58
N LYS A 256 8.59 18.16 -4.62
CA LYS A 256 9.58 18.18 -3.54
C LYS A 256 10.21 19.56 -3.32
N ASN A 257 10.48 20.29 -4.39
CA ASN A 257 10.98 21.67 -4.30
C ASN A 257 9.96 22.58 -3.61
N ASN A 258 8.68 22.47 -3.98
CA ASN A 258 7.61 23.23 -3.34
C ASN A 258 7.51 22.87 -1.86
N GLU A 259 7.48 21.60 -1.49
CA GLU A 259 7.43 21.15 -0.10
C GLU A 259 8.58 21.68 0.74
N THR A 260 9.82 21.62 0.22
CA THR A 260 11.00 22.18 0.89
C THR A 260 10.87 23.69 1.09
N THR A 261 10.36 24.41 0.10
CA THR A 261 10.09 25.84 0.19
C THR A 261 9.05 26.14 1.27
N LEU A 262 7.96 25.36 1.30
CA LEU A 262 6.90 25.51 2.31
C LEU A 262 7.42 25.27 3.73
N ASP A 263 8.25 24.25 3.93
CA ASP A 263 8.86 23.96 5.25
C ASP A 263 9.68 25.14 5.79
N ASN A 264 10.48 25.76 4.91
CA ASN A 264 11.29 26.91 5.27
C ASN A 264 10.42 28.12 5.61
N HIS A 265 9.37 28.37 4.81
CA HIS A 265 8.46 29.49 5.02
C HIS A 265 7.55 29.29 6.24
N LYS A 266 7.08 28.07 6.50
CA LYS A 266 6.27 27.75 7.69
C LYS A 266 6.99 28.16 8.97
N LYS A 267 8.26 27.80 9.09
CA LYS A 267 9.11 28.19 10.25
C LYS A 267 9.25 29.70 10.36
N ARG A 268 9.55 30.37 9.25
CA ARG A 268 9.77 31.82 9.20
C ARG A 268 8.52 32.64 9.57
N LEU A 269 7.36 32.16 9.12
CA LEU A 269 6.08 32.87 9.30
C LEU A 269 5.32 32.41 10.53
N SER A 270 5.80 31.38 11.24
CA SER A 270 5.10 30.75 12.35
C SER A 270 3.66 30.33 11.96
N ALA A 271 3.48 29.88 10.72
CA ALA A 271 2.18 29.48 10.21
C ALA A 271 1.82 28.07 10.67
N ASP A 272 0.54 27.81 10.92
CA ASP A 272 0.04 26.46 11.24
C ASP A 272 0.19 25.52 10.06
N GLU A 273 -0.15 25.98 8.86
CA GLU A 273 -0.01 25.27 7.61
C GLU A 273 0.16 26.25 6.44
N ILE A 274 0.96 25.85 5.46
CA ILE A 274 1.06 26.53 4.17
C ILE A 274 0.79 25.50 3.07
N MET A 275 -0.10 25.83 2.14
CA MET A 275 -0.45 24.98 1.00
C MET A 275 -0.18 25.72 -0.30
N VAL A 276 0.29 24.98 -1.32
CA VAL A 276 0.47 25.48 -2.68
C VAL A 276 -0.12 24.49 -3.67
N THR A 277 -1.02 25.00 -4.52
CA THR A 277 -1.57 24.28 -5.66
C THR A 277 -1.07 24.93 -6.93
N ILE A 278 -0.41 24.15 -7.80
CA ILE A 278 -0.02 24.61 -9.15
C ILE A 278 -0.87 23.82 -10.15
N MET A 279 -1.61 24.55 -10.96
CA MET A 279 -2.51 23.97 -11.95
C MET A 279 -2.21 24.57 -13.34
N GLU A 280 -2.21 23.73 -14.36
CA GLU A 280 -2.13 24.17 -15.74
C GLU A 280 -3.47 24.78 -16.17
N SER A 281 -3.48 26.05 -16.52
CA SER A 281 -4.71 26.82 -16.77
C SER A 281 -5.54 26.32 -17.96
N ARG A 282 -4.91 25.69 -18.95
CA ARG A 282 -5.58 25.21 -20.16
C ARG A 282 -6.28 23.87 -19.96
N THR A 283 -5.71 22.99 -19.16
CA THR A 283 -6.14 21.59 -19.04
C THR A 283 -6.79 21.27 -17.71
N GLY A 284 -6.53 22.11 -16.68
CA GLY A 284 -6.90 21.83 -15.30
C GLY A 284 -6.02 20.78 -14.60
N LYS A 285 -4.93 20.31 -15.24
CA LYS A 285 -4.00 19.36 -14.64
C LYS A 285 -3.33 19.95 -13.41
N ILE A 286 -3.37 19.23 -12.30
CA ILE A 286 -2.63 19.58 -11.10
C ILE A 286 -1.18 19.15 -11.27
N LEU A 287 -0.27 20.11 -11.29
CA LEU A 287 1.17 19.88 -11.42
C LEU A 287 1.88 19.84 -10.06
N SER A 288 1.28 20.42 -9.02
CA SER A 288 1.73 20.30 -7.63
C SER A 288 0.57 20.55 -6.70
N LEU A 289 0.48 19.76 -5.64
CA LEU A 289 -0.44 19.95 -4.52
C LEU A 289 0.37 19.72 -3.23
N ALA A 290 1.05 20.76 -2.80
CA ALA A 290 2.01 20.68 -1.71
C ALA A 290 1.44 21.28 -0.42
N SER A 291 1.70 20.62 0.70
CA SER A 291 1.43 21.12 2.05
C SER A 291 2.70 21.08 2.89
N SER A 292 2.82 22.04 3.81
CA SER A 292 3.84 22.03 4.87
C SER A 292 3.53 21.01 5.97
N ASN A 293 2.31 20.47 6.02
CA ASN A 293 1.87 19.47 6.97
C ASN A 293 1.79 18.13 6.26
N ARG A 294 2.74 17.26 6.58
CA ARG A 294 2.91 15.94 5.97
C ARG A 294 3.19 14.90 7.04
N PHE A 295 3.11 13.64 6.70
CA PHE A 295 3.31 12.52 7.62
C PHE A 295 4.06 11.37 6.94
N ASN A 296 4.64 10.47 7.72
CA ASN A 296 5.19 9.22 7.19
C ASN A 296 4.11 8.15 7.13
N PRO A 297 3.66 7.70 5.94
CA PRO A 297 2.55 6.76 5.80
C PRO A 297 2.89 5.33 6.28
N GLU A 298 4.18 5.01 6.46
CA GLU A 298 4.60 3.73 7.04
C GLU A 298 4.61 3.75 8.59
N LYS A 299 4.61 4.95 9.20
CA LYS A 299 4.66 5.12 10.65
C LYS A 299 3.89 6.37 11.07
N ILE A 300 2.58 6.33 10.99
CA ILE A 300 1.69 7.42 11.41
C ILE A 300 1.71 7.50 12.93
N LYS A 301 1.90 8.72 13.46
CA LYS A 301 1.90 9.03 14.89
C LYS A 301 0.66 9.82 15.27
N GLN A 302 0.39 9.93 16.57
CA GLN A 302 -0.71 10.75 17.09
C GLN A 302 -0.60 12.24 16.68
N GLU A 303 0.62 12.77 16.61
CA GLU A 303 0.90 14.14 16.18
C GLU A 303 0.58 14.40 14.71
N ASP A 304 0.51 13.35 13.88
CA ASP A 304 0.27 13.45 12.44
C ASP A 304 -1.23 13.58 12.09
N ILE A 305 -2.15 13.40 13.05
CA ILE A 305 -3.60 13.34 12.77
C ILE A 305 -4.08 14.57 11.99
N GLY A 306 -3.62 15.77 12.35
CA GLY A 306 -3.94 17.02 11.64
C GLY A 306 -3.43 17.08 10.20
N SER A 307 -2.42 16.27 9.86
CA SER A 307 -1.76 16.22 8.55
C SER A 307 -2.30 15.11 7.63
N LEU A 308 -3.24 14.28 8.11
CA LEU A 308 -3.77 13.16 7.34
C LEU A 308 -4.75 13.57 6.23
N ASN A 309 -5.26 14.80 6.29
CA ASN A 309 -6.20 15.34 5.32
C ASN A 309 -5.47 16.08 4.20
N VAL A 310 -6.04 16.06 3.00
CA VAL A 310 -5.64 16.97 1.93
C VAL A 310 -6.37 18.29 2.14
N ASN A 311 -5.83 19.15 3.01
CA ASN A 311 -6.55 20.36 3.45
C ASN A 311 -6.85 21.33 2.29
N ALA A 312 -6.08 21.32 1.20
CA ALA A 312 -6.41 22.05 -0.02
C ALA A 312 -7.74 21.62 -0.66
N VAL A 313 -8.27 20.45 -0.31
CA VAL A 313 -9.49 19.85 -0.86
C VAL A 313 -10.56 19.64 0.22
N GLU A 314 -10.14 19.29 1.42
CA GLU A 314 -11.01 18.88 2.53
C GLU A 314 -11.32 20.02 3.51
N TYR A 315 -10.50 21.08 3.55
CA TYR A 315 -10.69 22.19 4.49
C TYR A 315 -11.38 23.39 3.84
N GLN A 316 -12.27 24.04 4.58
CA GLN A 316 -12.96 25.26 4.18
C GLN A 316 -12.38 26.42 4.99
N PHE A 317 -12.03 27.51 4.31
CA PHE A 317 -11.48 28.71 4.92
C PHE A 317 -12.08 29.97 4.29
N GLU A 318 -11.98 31.09 4.97
CA GLU A 318 -12.38 32.39 4.43
C GLU A 318 -11.28 32.91 3.50
N PRO A 319 -11.57 33.10 2.20
CA PRO A 319 -10.53 33.44 1.22
C PRO A 319 -9.99 34.87 1.37
N GLY A 320 -10.70 35.74 2.10
CA GLY A 320 -10.31 37.11 2.31
C GLY A 320 -10.35 37.99 1.05
N SER A 321 -9.42 38.91 0.96
CA SER A 321 -9.41 39.96 -0.06
C SER A 321 -9.19 39.50 -1.49
N ILE A 322 -8.77 38.26 -1.72
CA ILE A 322 -8.61 37.70 -3.08
C ILE A 322 -9.95 37.56 -3.84
N VAL A 323 -11.08 37.60 -3.15
CA VAL A 323 -12.42 37.56 -3.75
C VAL A 323 -12.90 38.94 -4.22
N LYS A 324 -12.30 40.04 -3.77
CA LYS A 324 -12.71 41.39 -4.12
C LYS A 324 -12.70 41.68 -5.62
N PRO A 325 -11.65 41.32 -6.38
CA PRO A 325 -11.65 41.48 -7.84
C PRO A 325 -12.81 40.73 -8.53
N LEU A 326 -13.18 39.54 -8.04
CA LEU A 326 -14.32 38.80 -8.59
C LEU A 326 -15.64 39.56 -8.30
N SER A 327 -15.81 40.08 -7.09
CA SER A 327 -16.99 40.87 -6.72
C SER A 327 -17.12 42.12 -7.59
N ILE A 328 -16.02 42.84 -7.80
CA ILE A 328 -15.99 44.03 -8.64
C ILE A 328 -16.29 43.69 -10.10
N SER A 329 -15.71 42.63 -10.64
CA SER A 329 -15.92 42.21 -12.02
C SER A 329 -17.36 41.86 -12.30
N LEU A 330 -18.11 41.28 -11.37
CA LEU A 330 -19.54 41.00 -11.51
C LEU A 330 -20.36 42.29 -11.67
N VAL A 331 -20.03 43.35 -10.97
CA VAL A 331 -20.71 44.65 -11.05
C VAL A 331 -20.35 45.37 -12.34
N MET A 332 -19.07 45.27 -12.77
CA MET A 332 -18.60 45.81 -14.04
C MET A 332 -19.26 45.12 -15.26
N ASP A 333 -19.35 43.78 -15.24
CA ASP A 333 -19.98 43.00 -16.29
C ASP A 333 -21.46 43.41 -16.55
N LYS A 334 -22.15 43.82 -15.51
CA LYS A 334 -23.51 44.36 -15.59
C LYS A 334 -23.57 45.86 -15.93
N GLY A 335 -22.45 46.51 -16.12
CA GLY A 335 -22.41 47.96 -16.44
C GLY A 335 -22.87 48.88 -15.30
N LEU A 336 -22.92 48.36 -14.03
CA LEU A 336 -23.42 49.09 -12.87
C LEU A 336 -22.34 49.98 -12.23
N VAL A 337 -21.09 49.90 -12.69
CA VAL A 337 -19.98 50.75 -12.26
C VAL A 337 -19.17 51.21 -13.48
N LYS A 338 -18.76 52.46 -13.50
CA LYS A 338 -17.92 53.04 -14.56
C LYS A 338 -16.48 53.12 -14.08
N SER A 339 -15.50 53.00 -15.01
CA SER A 339 -14.06 53.02 -14.69
C SER A 339 -13.58 54.39 -14.10
N ASN A 340 -14.27 55.46 -14.42
CA ASN A 340 -13.96 56.82 -13.94
C ASN A 340 -14.76 57.23 -12.68
N GLU A 341 -15.48 56.31 -12.08
CA GLU A 341 -16.31 56.57 -10.89
C GLU A 341 -15.45 56.61 -9.62
N THR A 342 -15.88 57.41 -8.65
CA THR A 342 -15.22 57.52 -7.34
C THR A 342 -16.15 57.15 -6.22
N PHE A 343 -15.59 56.61 -5.15
CA PHE A 343 -16.32 56.12 -3.97
C PHE A 343 -15.78 56.77 -2.70
N SER A 344 -16.64 56.96 -1.72
CA SER A 344 -16.24 57.56 -0.46
C SER A 344 -15.26 56.68 0.32
N ALA A 345 -14.16 57.22 0.74
CA ALA A 345 -13.21 56.55 1.63
C ALA A 345 -13.71 56.41 3.07
N TYR A 346 -14.78 57.04 3.45
CA TYR A 346 -15.44 56.99 4.78
C TYR A 346 -14.58 57.33 5.99
N ASN A 347 -13.25 57.28 5.87
CA ASN A 347 -12.31 57.63 6.93
C ASN A 347 -12.46 59.08 7.44
N PHE A 348 -13.00 59.93 6.60
CA PHE A 348 -13.19 61.36 6.89
C PHE A 348 -14.63 61.76 7.16
N ASN A 349 -15.60 60.91 6.74
CA ASN A 349 -17.05 61.24 6.72
C ASN A 349 -17.85 60.63 7.86
N SER A 350 -17.21 59.83 8.71
CA SER A 350 -17.87 59.29 9.90
C SER A 350 -16.97 59.43 11.15
N ALA A 351 -17.53 59.71 12.29
CA ALA A 351 -16.86 59.80 13.58
C ALA A 351 -16.08 58.52 13.95
N LYS A 352 -16.40 57.37 13.29
CA LYS A 352 -15.79 56.07 13.55
C LYS A 352 -14.91 55.58 12.41
N GLY A 353 -14.81 56.29 11.26
CA GLY A 353 -14.07 55.86 10.08
C GLY A 353 -14.52 54.49 9.55
N ALA A 354 -15.84 54.21 9.63
CA ALA A 354 -16.41 52.92 9.32
C ALA A 354 -17.70 53.06 8.51
N TYR A 355 -17.93 52.14 7.59
CA TYR A 355 -19.13 52.04 6.76
C TYR A 355 -20.17 51.17 7.47
N PRO A 356 -21.39 51.67 7.73
CA PRO A 356 -22.44 50.85 8.34
C PRO A 356 -23.06 49.87 7.35
N ILE A 357 -23.27 48.64 7.80
CA ILE A 357 -24.05 47.61 7.08
C ILE A 357 -24.93 46.86 8.06
N GLY A 358 -26.23 47.18 8.09
CA GLY A 358 -27.13 46.65 9.10
C GLY A 358 -26.64 46.94 10.52
N LYS A 359 -26.35 45.90 11.29
CA LYS A 359 -25.84 46.02 12.69
C LYS A 359 -24.30 46.07 12.73
N PHE A 360 -23.61 45.90 11.62
CA PHE A 360 -22.17 45.81 11.54
C PHE A 360 -21.52 47.08 11.00
N PHE A 361 -20.24 47.24 11.28
CA PHE A 361 -19.42 48.34 10.78
C PHE A 361 -18.18 47.77 10.08
N ILE A 362 -18.01 48.09 8.80
CA ILE A 362 -16.86 47.67 8.00
C ILE A 362 -15.80 48.78 7.99
N LYS A 363 -14.57 48.39 8.22
CA LYS A 363 -13.38 49.28 8.20
C LYS A 363 -12.35 48.83 7.17
N ASP A 364 -11.60 49.77 6.67
CA ASP A 364 -10.37 49.47 5.94
C ASP A 364 -9.21 49.27 6.94
N ASP A 365 -8.19 48.49 6.54
CA ASP A 365 -7.03 48.18 7.38
C ASP A 365 -6.13 49.39 7.58
N HIS A 366 -6.18 50.36 6.66
CA HIS A 366 -5.38 51.57 6.68
C HIS A 366 -6.22 52.79 6.37
N LYS A 367 -5.73 53.95 6.75
CA LYS A 367 -6.36 55.24 6.47
C LYS A 367 -5.86 55.80 5.14
N PHE A 368 -6.78 56.25 4.32
CA PHE A 368 -6.46 56.92 3.07
C PHE A 368 -6.20 58.41 3.29
N SER A 369 -5.29 59.01 2.53
CA SER A 369 -5.07 60.45 2.48
C SER A 369 -6.11 61.18 1.62
N LYS A 370 -6.89 60.44 0.84
CA LYS A 370 -7.94 60.92 -0.07
C LYS A 370 -9.31 60.76 0.58
N HIS A 371 -10.24 61.69 0.32
CA HIS A 371 -11.65 61.60 0.71
C HIS A 371 -12.43 60.62 -0.15
N THR A 372 -12.00 60.45 -1.40
CA THR A 372 -12.62 59.53 -2.37
C THR A 372 -11.56 58.63 -3.00
N LEU A 373 -11.95 57.40 -3.34
CA LEU A 373 -11.13 56.38 -3.98
C LEU A 373 -11.69 56.15 -5.40
N SER A 374 -10.80 56.09 -6.39
CA SER A 374 -11.15 55.56 -7.72
C SER A 374 -11.32 54.05 -7.66
N LEU A 375 -11.85 53.48 -8.71
CA LEU A 375 -11.95 52.01 -8.84
C LEU A 375 -10.58 51.33 -8.74
N ASP A 376 -9.55 51.93 -9.36
CA ASP A 376 -8.16 51.46 -9.31
C ASP A 376 -7.61 51.55 -7.86
N ASP A 377 -7.86 52.67 -7.16
CA ASP A 377 -7.44 52.80 -5.75
C ASP A 377 -8.09 51.69 -4.87
N ILE A 378 -9.36 51.36 -5.10
CA ILE A 378 -10.07 50.31 -4.34
C ILE A 378 -9.39 48.95 -4.54
N VAL A 379 -9.00 48.61 -5.78
CA VAL A 379 -8.33 47.36 -6.08
C VAL A 379 -6.88 47.36 -5.57
N ILE A 380 -6.10 48.41 -5.85
CA ILE A 380 -4.69 48.51 -5.48
C ILE A 380 -4.51 48.48 -3.95
N PHE A 381 -5.34 49.22 -3.23
CA PHE A 381 -5.25 49.30 -1.77
C PHE A 381 -6.14 48.30 -1.06
N SER A 382 -6.84 47.47 -1.81
CA SER A 382 -7.72 46.39 -1.26
C SER A 382 -8.76 46.98 -0.26
N SER A 383 -9.42 48.11 -0.60
CA SER A 383 -10.42 48.72 0.26
C SER A 383 -11.62 47.81 0.51
N ASN A 384 -11.92 47.50 1.76
CA ASN A 384 -13.10 46.78 2.17
C ASN A 384 -14.36 47.60 1.91
N ILE A 385 -14.30 48.89 2.31
CA ILE A 385 -15.44 49.83 2.19
C ILE A 385 -15.75 50.10 0.72
N GLY A 386 -14.74 50.37 -0.11
CA GLY A 386 -14.93 50.63 -1.54
C GLY A 386 -15.49 49.42 -2.26
N THR A 387 -14.96 48.20 -1.99
CA THR A 387 -15.49 46.96 -2.58
C THR A 387 -16.93 46.72 -2.16
N LEU A 388 -17.27 46.98 -0.89
CA LEU A 388 -18.65 46.81 -0.42
C LEU A 388 -19.63 47.74 -1.09
N GLN A 389 -19.29 49.06 -1.22
CA GLN A 389 -20.10 50.03 -1.94
C GLN A 389 -20.36 49.64 -3.40
N ILE A 390 -19.38 49.02 -4.06
CA ILE A 390 -19.53 48.50 -5.42
C ILE A 390 -20.44 47.27 -5.40
N ALA A 391 -20.14 46.28 -4.55
CA ALA A 391 -20.90 45.03 -4.49
C ALA A 391 -22.37 45.20 -4.14
N GLN A 392 -22.70 46.20 -3.32
CA GLN A 392 -24.12 46.53 -2.93
C GLN A 392 -24.98 47.02 -4.10
N ARG A 393 -24.42 47.27 -5.28
CA ARG A 393 -25.16 47.56 -6.51
C ARG A 393 -25.83 46.34 -7.12
N LEU A 394 -25.40 45.15 -6.71
CA LEU A 394 -26.07 43.89 -7.01
C LEU A 394 -27.01 43.50 -5.90
N THR A 395 -28.11 42.90 -6.27
CA THR A 395 -28.95 42.20 -5.29
C THR A 395 -28.28 40.95 -4.77
N GLY A 396 -28.59 40.46 -3.58
CA GLY A 396 -28.04 39.23 -3.03
C GLY A 396 -28.15 38.04 -3.98
N PRO A 397 -29.32 37.76 -4.59
CA PRO A 397 -29.46 36.72 -5.59
C PRO A 397 -28.53 36.89 -6.83
N GLU A 398 -28.39 38.11 -7.34
CA GLU A 398 -27.52 38.39 -8.50
C GLU A 398 -26.02 38.15 -8.17
N PHE A 399 -25.61 38.59 -6.98
CA PHE A 399 -24.24 38.34 -6.50
C PHE A 399 -23.97 36.83 -6.34
N PHE A 400 -24.91 36.11 -5.74
CA PHE A 400 -24.84 34.66 -5.54
C PHE A 400 -24.73 33.91 -6.87
N GLU A 401 -25.62 34.20 -7.84
CA GLU A 401 -25.55 33.58 -9.18
C GLU A 401 -24.27 33.96 -9.95
N GLY A 402 -23.77 35.17 -9.76
CA GLY A 402 -22.48 35.59 -10.28
C GLY A 402 -21.32 34.77 -9.72
N MET A 403 -21.24 34.61 -8.40
CA MET A 403 -20.23 33.78 -7.74
C MET A 403 -20.32 32.32 -8.18
N LYS A 404 -21.53 31.82 -8.40
CA LYS A 404 -21.75 30.46 -8.89
C LYS A 404 -21.22 30.26 -10.32
N LYS A 405 -21.24 31.28 -11.18
CA LYS A 405 -20.62 31.25 -12.52
C LYS A 405 -19.09 31.11 -12.44
N PHE A 406 -18.45 31.66 -11.43
CA PHE A 406 -17.02 31.46 -11.14
C PHE A 406 -16.71 30.07 -10.55
N GLY A 407 -17.69 29.21 -10.37
CA GLY A 407 -17.50 27.85 -9.86
C GLY A 407 -17.65 27.70 -8.35
N PHE A 408 -17.89 28.78 -7.61
CA PHE A 408 -18.20 28.66 -6.18
C PHE A 408 -19.48 27.84 -6.00
N THR A 409 -19.62 27.15 -4.86
CA THR A 409 -20.72 26.23 -4.53
C THR A 409 -20.73 24.89 -5.26
N ARG A 410 -19.82 24.65 -6.18
CA ARG A 410 -19.68 23.38 -6.89
C ARG A 410 -18.42 22.66 -6.44
N LYS A 411 -18.42 21.32 -6.53
CA LYS A 411 -17.21 20.53 -6.47
C LYS A 411 -16.41 20.70 -7.77
N THR A 412 -15.10 20.71 -7.69
CA THR A 412 -14.22 20.80 -8.86
C THR A 412 -14.20 19.48 -9.63
N GLY A 413 -14.51 18.35 -8.94
CA GLY A 413 -14.40 17.02 -9.50
C GLY A 413 -12.97 16.48 -9.46
N ILE A 414 -12.10 17.06 -8.62
CA ILE A 414 -10.77 16.49 -8.37
C ILE A 414 -10.91 15.05 -7.90
N ASP A 415 -10.06 14.18 -8.39
CA ASP A 415 -10.08 12.74 -8.14
C ASP A 415 -9.54 12.33 -6.74
N LEU A 416 -9.65 13.25 -5.78
CA LEU A 416 -9.37 13.01 -4.37
C LEU A 416 -10.66 12.80 -3.56
N PRO A 417 -10.64 11.97 -2.51
CA PRO A 417 -11.80 11.75 -1.67
C PRO A 417 -12.08 12.97 -0.79
N TYR A 418 -13.33 13.08 -0.31
CA TYR A 418 -13.78 14.04 0.68
C TYR A 418 -13.72 15.52 0.27
N GLU A 419 -13.69 15.81 -1.05
CA GLU A 419 -13.76 17.19 -1.54
C GLU A 419 -14.93 17.94 -0.90
N LYS A 420 -14.65 19.10 -0.32
CA LYS A 420 -15.65 20.03 0.22
C LYS A 420 -16.00 21.07 -0.84
N LYS A 421 -17.27 21.33 -1.04
CA LYS A 421 -17.74 22.47 -1.84
C LYS A 421 -17.72 23.74 -0.99
N VAL A 422 -17.43 24.88 -1.60
CA VAL A 422 -17.53 26.17 -0.93
C VAL A 422 -18.97 26.43 -0.48
N LEU A 423 -19.15 26.79 0.78
CA LEU A 423 -20.43 27.23 1.30
C LEU A 423 -20.54 28.73 1.11
N CYS A 424 -21.31 29.18 0.11
CA CYS A 424 -21.80 30.55 0.07
C CYS A 424 -23.09 30.57 0.88
N GLN A 425 -23.09 31.18 2.06
CA GLN A 425 -24.35 31.41 2.80
C GLN A 425 -25.27 32.29 1.94
N ASN A 426 -26.56 32.00 1.99
CA ASN A 426 -27.55 32.83 1.29
C ASN A 426 -27.45 34.27 1.80
N PHE A 427 -26.91 35.16 0.96
CA PHE A 427 -26.75 36.59 1.26
C PHE A 427 -28.11 37.34 1.39
N GLY A 428 -29.24 36.64 1.28
CA GLY A 428 -30.57 37.22 1.39
C GLY A 428 -30.89 37.93 2.73
N ASN A 429 -30.05 37.75 3.76
CA ASN A 429 -30.20 38.38 5.06
C ASN A 429 -29.15 39.45 5.41
N PHE A 430 -28.26 39.80 4.45
CA PHE A 430 -27.13 40.73 4.68
C PHE A 430 -27.27 42.08 3.94
N LEU A 431 -28.37 42.29 3.21
CA LEU A 431 -28.66 43.57 2.54
C LEU A 431 -29.90 44.22 3.11
#